data_3de13143f48da57baa0fc205ae2a6d5c
#
_entry.id   3de13143f48da57baa0fc205ae2a6d5c
#
_cell.length_a   1.000
_cell.length_b   1.000
_cell.length_c   1.000
_cell.angle_alpha   90.00
_cell.angle_beta   90.00
_cell.angle_gamma   90.00
#
_symmetry.space_group_name_H-M   'P 1'
#
loop_
_entity.id
_entity.type
_entity.pdbx_description
1 polymer ?
#
loop_
_entity_poly.entity_id
_entity_poly.type
_entity_poly.pdbx_seq_one_letter_code
_entity_poly.pdbx_strand_id
1 'polypeptide(L)'
;MKIATWNIERPTTATKKNVAIVKCLKEINPDILILTETNKCIDLGDEYQVLHTSKPVEDFYQEGERRTSIYTKYTSTGQLETFRDDTSLCISLQTPFGDLAVYGTVIGVYGNGKGFIKDLDQQLADFKRIAKSNSLCIAGDLNISFADNYYFTNEGREKLNSSFEENNLINLTGDIPNNIDHIILTRTFVGEKTISRKQFNYPADKKLSDHFGVCITIE
;
A
#
# COMPACT_ATOMS: atom_id res chain seq x y z
N MET A 1 -15.20 -6.91 -3.59
CA MET A 1 -14.24 -6.30 -2.64
C MET A 1 -13.32 -5.35 -3.39
N LYS A 2 -13.13 -4.15 -2.88
CA LYS A 2 -12.32 -3.11 -3.50
C LYS A 2 -11.11 -2.78 -2.62
N ILE A 3 -9.90 -2.88 -3.17
CA ILE A 3 -8.64 -2.55 -2.49
C ILE A 3 -7.97 -1.41 -3.26
N ALA A 4 -7.50 -0.39 -2.54
CA ALA A 4 -6.79 0.73 -3.14
C ALA A 4 -5.50 1.06 -2.37
N THR A 5 -4.53 1.65 -3.07
CA THR A 5 -3.34 2.25 -2.47
C THR A 5 -2.96 3.56 -3.15
N TRP A 6 -2.37 4.47 -2.39
CA TRP A 6 -1.92 5.76 -2.89
C TRP A 6 -0.90 6.41 -1.96
N ASN A 7 0.21 6.88 -2.49
CA ASN A 7 1.11 7.82 -1.82
C ASN A 7 0.54 9.24 -1.95
N ILE A 8 0.26 9.92 -0.84
CA ILE A 8 -0.44 11.21 -0.81
C ILE A 8 0.44 12.41 -0.39
N GLU A 9 1.76 12.21 -0.31
CA GLU A 9 2.76 13.26 -0.01
C GLU A 9 2.44 14.05 1.27
N ARG A 10 2.12 13.38 2.35
CA ARG A 10 1.93 13.93 3.71
C ARG A 10 1.05 15.19 3.75
N PRO A 11 -0.24 15.12 3.36
CA PRO A 11 -1.13 16.27 3.40
C PRO A 11 -1.29 16.78 4.82
N THR A 12 -1.36 18.10 4.99
CA THR A 12 -1.60 18.75 6.27
C THR A 12 -3.05 19.15 6.45
N THR A 13 -3.46 19.36 7.69
CA THR A 13 -4.84 19.77 8.04
C THR A 13 -5.22 21.09 7.35
N ALA A 14 -6.49 21.22 7.00
CA ALA A 14 -7.12 22.45 6.47
C ALA A 14 -6.57 22.97 5.13
N THR A 15 -5.84 22.17 4.37
CA THR A 15 -5.45 22.55 3.01
C THR A 15 -6.50 22.17 1.97
N LYS A 16 -6.59 22.95 0.87
CA LYS A 16 -7.42 22.61 -0.29
C LYS A 16 -7.02 21.25 -0.89
N LYS A 17 -5.71 20.90 -0.81
CA LYS A 17 -5.17 19.62 -1.25
C LYS A 17 -5.77 18.48 -0.43
N ASN A 18 -5.77 18.58 0.91
CA ASN A 18 -6.34 17.56 1.78
C ASN A 18 -7.83 17.34 1.51
N VAL A 19 -8.62 18.42 1.40
CA VAL A 19 -10.07 18.32 1.09
C VAL A 19 -10.29 17.59 -0.24
N ALA A 20 -9.48 17.87 -1.26
CA ALA A 20 -9.59 17.21 -2.56
C ALA A 20 -9.16 15.75 -2.52
N ILE A 21 -8.12 15.39 -1.74
CA ILE A 21 -7.70 14.00 -1.51
C ILE A 21 -8.83 13.22 -0.85
N VAL A 22 -9.39 13.73 0.25
CA VAL A 22 -10.50 13.07 0.99
C VAL A 22 -11.71 12.88 0.07
N LYS A 23 -12.06 13.89 -0.73
CA LYS A 23 -13.15 13.77 -1.71
C LYS A 23 -12.88 12.67 -2.72
N CYS A 24 -11.68 12.62 -3.32
CA CYS A 24 -11.29 11.59 -4.27
C CYS A 24 -11.37 10.19 -3.65
N LEU A 25 -10.86 10.00 -2.42
CA LEU A 25 -10.91 8.72 -1.71
C LEU A 25 -12.35 8.29 -1.38
N LYS A 26 -13.23 9.22 -0.99
CA LYS A 26 -14.66 8.94 -0.77
C LYS A 26 -15.38 8.56 -2.07
N GLU A 27 -15.01 9.12 -3.21
CA GLU A 27 -15.55 8.74 -4.52
C GLU A 27 -15.08 7.36 -4.97
N ILE A 28 -13.82 6.98 -4.70
CA ILE A 28 -13.31 5.63 -4.93
C ILE A 28 -14.01 4.63 -4.02
N ASN A 29 -14.22 5.00 -2.76
CA ASN A 29 -14.93 4.22 -1.75
C ASN A 29 -14.40 2.76 -1.64
N PRO A 30 -13.10 2.56 -1.33
CA PRO A 30 -12.53 1.23 -1.20
C PRO A 30 -12.97 0.54 0.09
N ASP A 31 -12.98 -0.78 0.11
CA ASP A 31 -13.22 -1.57 1.34
C ASP A 31 -11.95 -1.65 2.19
N ILE A 32 -10.79 -1.68 1.52
CA ILE A 32 -9.45 -1.66 2.11
C ILE A 32 -8.63 -0.60 1.37
N LEU A 33 -8.05 0.34 2.12
CA LEU A 33 -7.22 1.41 1.57
C LEU A 33 -5.89 1.48 2.31
N ILE A 34 -4.82 1.48 1.57
CA ILE A 34 -3.48 1.71 2.08
C ILE A 34 -3.01 3.08 1.59
N LEU A 35 -2.70 3.96 2.53
CA LEU A 35 -2.11 5.26 2.24
C LEU A 35 -0.66 5.27 2.71
N THR A 36 0.23 5.68 1.83
CA THR A 36 1.64 5.94 2.16
C THR A 36 1.92 7.44 2.15
N GLU A 37 2.97 7.88 2.84
CA GLU A 37 3.23 9.29 3.15
C GLU A 37 1.95 10.01 3.58
N THR A 38 1.34 9.51 4.62
CA THR A 38 0.00 9.90 5.05
C THR A 38 0.00 10.78 6.30
N ASN A 39 -1.17 11.19 6.74
CA ASN A 39 -1.36 11.99 7.94
C ASN A 39 -2.67 11.59 8.65
N LYS A 40 -2.67 11.57 9.97
CA LYS A 40 -3.86 11.28 10.80
C LYS A 40 -5.05 12.22 10.56
N CYS A 41 -4.83 13.35 9.90
CA CYS A 41 -5.89 14.28 9.51
C CYS A 41 -6.79 13.79 8.38
N ILE A 42 -6.45 12.66 7.72
CA ILE A 42 -7.32 12.04 6.70
C ILE A 42 -8.48 11.35 7.40
N ASP A 43 -9.67 11.92 7.23
CA ASP A 43 -10.92 11.40 7.78
C ASP A 43 -11.86 10.97 6.65
N LEU A 44 -12.10 9.66 6.56
CA LEU A 44 -13.01 9.07 5.57
C LEU A 44 -14.40 8.77 6.15
N GLY A 45 -14.60 8.92 7.46
CA GLY A 45 -15.85 8.66 8.18
C GLY A 45 -15.80 7.38 9.01
N ASP A 46 -16.84 7.22 9.84
CA ASP A 46 -16.95 6.18 10.88
C ASP A 46 -17.09 4.76 10.34
N GLU A 47 -17.29 4.59 9.04
CA GLU A 47 -17.33 3.27 8.40
C GLU A 47 -15.95 2.61 8.30
N TYR A 48 -14.86 3.36 8.53
CA TYR A 48 -13.51 2.85 8.49
C TYR A 48 -12.90 2.70 9.88
N GLN A 49 -12.41 1.50 10.16
CA GLN A 49 -11.38 1.33 11.17
C GLN A 49 -10.03 1.78 10.57
N VAL A 50 -9.27 2.57 11.33
CA VAL A 50 -8.01 3.14 10.85
C VAL A 50 -6.87 2.71 11.77
N LEU A 51 -5.79 2.20 11.16
CA LEU A 51 -4.56 1.87 11.86
C LEU A 51 -3.40 2.62 11.19
N HIS A 52 -2.45 3.07 12.02
CA HIS A 52 -1.31 3.84 11.57
C HIS A 52 -0.02 3.17 12.04
N THR A 53 1.05 3.30 11.24
CA THR A 53 2.41 3.05 11.72
C THR A 53 2.75 3.95 12.91
N SER A 54 3.75 3.60 13.69
CA SER A 54 4.35 4.49 14.68
C SER A 54 4.83 5.79 14.03
N LYS A 55 4.99 6.85 14.81
CA LYS A 55 5.56 8.11 14.31
C LYS A 55 7.01 7.85 13.90
N PRO A 56 7.42 8.24 12.68
CA PRO A 56 8.82 8.18 12.28
C PRO A 56 9.70 9.00 13.23
N VAL A 57 10.91 8.53 13.45
CA VAL A 57 11.85 9.14 14.41
C VAL A 57 12.58 10.36 13.87
N GLU A 58 12.57 10.55 12.54
CA GLU A 58 13.26 11.69 11.90
C GLU A 58 12.53 13.01 12.20
N ASP A 59 13.29 14.01 12.57
CA ASP A 59 12.79 15.31 13.05
C ASP A 59 11.98 16.12 12.03
N PHE A 60 12.11 15.79 10.74
CA PHE A 60 11.35 16.47 9.68
C PHE A 60 9.88 16.00 9.58
N TYR A 61 9.48 14.88 10.25
CA TYR A 61 8.10 14.48 10.31
C TYR A 61 7.31 15.33 11.32
N GLN A 62 6.23 15.94 10.82
CA GLN A 62 5.34 16.73 11.65
C GLN A 62 4.38 15.88 12.48
N GLU A 63 3.70 16.51 13.43
CA GLU A 63 2.66 15.84 14.21
C GLU A 63 1.55 15.34 13.29
N GLY A 64 1.13 14.09 13.51
CA GLY A 64 0.10 13.43 12.69
C GLY A 64 0.63 12.72 11.45
N GLU A 65 1.80 13.06 10.92
CA GLU A 65 2.38 12.38 9.75
C GLU A 65 2.78 10.94 10.08
N ARG A 66 2.52 10.04 9.12
CA ARG A 66 2.84 8.61 9.19
C ARG A 66 3.34 8.13 7.84
N ARG A 67 4.22 7.12 7.85
CA ARG A 67 4.66 6.51 6.59
C ARG A 67 3.58 5.70 5.96
N THR A 68 2.80 4.95 6.76
CA THR A 68 1.73 4.09 6.25
C THR A 68 0.51 4.12 7.16
N SER A 69 -0.68 4.07 6.57
CA SER A 69 -1.95 3.86 7.26
C SER A 69 -2.82 2.89 6.47
N ILE A 70 -3.55 2.04 7.19
CA ILE A 70 -4.55 1.13 6.63
C ILE A 70 -5.93 1.56 7.14
N TYR A 71 -6.83 1.79 6.21
CA TYR A 71 -8.26 2.04 6.43
C TYR A 71 -9.02 0.81 5.96
N THR A 72 -9.93 0.30 6.76
CA THR A 72 -10.71 -0.89 6.40
C THR A 72 -12.14 -0.82 6.90
N LYS A 73 -13.09 -1.31 6.09
CA LYS A 73 -14.49 -1.52 6.49
C LYS A 73 -14.71 -2.91 7.09
N TYR A 74 -13.69 -3.79 7.04
CA TYR A 74 -13.77 -5.14 7.56
C TYR A 74 -13.27 -5.21 8.99
N THR A 75 -13.76 -6.23 9.72
CA THR A 75 -13.32 -6.48 11.09
C THR A 75 -11.85 -6.92 11.11
N SER A 76 -11.03 -6.19 11.86
CA SER A 76 -9.67 -6.63 12.17
C SER A 76 -9.68 -7.68 13.27
N THR A 77 -8.99 -8.80 13.04
CA THR A 77 -8.84 -9.89 14.03
C THR A 77 -7.52 -9.84 14.78
N GLY A 78 -6.60 -8.95 14.37
CA GLY A 78 -5.32 -8.76 15.03
C GLY A 78 -4.31 -8.03 14.16
N GLN A 79 -3.21 -7.66 14.77
CA GLN A 79 -2.05 -7.06 14.11
C GLN A 79 -0.90 -8.07 14.11
N LEU A 80 -0.22 -8.20 12.99
CA LEU A 80 0.97 -9.02 12.84
C LEU A 80 2.22 -8.15 12.93
N GLU A 81 3.27 -8.70 13.54
CA GLU A 81 4.56 -8.02 13.64
C GLU A 81 5.17 -7.76 12.26
N THR A 82 5.77 -6.58 12.10
CA THR A 82 6.56 -6.21 10.93
C THR A 82 7.97 -5.82 11.37
N PHE A 83 8.94 -5.86 10.45
CA PHE A 83 10.34 -5.56 10.80
C PHE A 83 10.52 -4.14 11.37
N ARG A 84 9.64 -3.22 10.98
CA ARG A 84 9.63 -1.84 11.49
C ARG A 84 8.21 -1.27 11.52
N ASP A 85 7.76 -0.99 12.72
CA ASP A 85 6.41 -0.47 13.00
C ASP A 85 6.20 1.00 12.59
N ASP A 86 7.29 1.75 12.31
CA ASP A 86 7.23 3.12 11.79
C ASP A 86 7.17 3.17 10.25
N THR A 87 7.38 2.04 9.56
CA THR A 87 7.42 1.96 8.10
C THR A 87 6.28 1.12 7.55
N SER A 88 6.09 -0.06 8.11
CA SER A 88 5.10 -1.03 7.65
C SER A 88 4.14 -1.43 8.75
N LEU A 89 2.95 -1.83 8.34
CA LEU A 89 1.85 -2.22 9.21
C LEU A 89 1.17 -3.45 8.60
N CYS A 90 0.93 -4.48 9.39
CA CYS A 90 0.22 -5.67 8.93
C CYS A 90 -0.94 -6.01 9.85
N ILE A 91 -2.14 -6.16 9.29
CA ILE A 91 -3.36 -6.51 10.01
C ILE A 91 -4.04 -7.72 9.37
N SER A 92 -4.67 -8.55 10.19
CA SER A 92 -5.53 -9.65 9.73
C SER A 92 -6.97 -9.18 9.68
N LEU A 93 -7.65 -9.43 8.55
CA LEU A 93 -9.03 -9.02 8.30
C LEU A 93 -9.90 -10.22 7.96
N GLN A 94 -11.14 -10.21 8.44
CA GLN A 94 -12.20 -11.08 7.93
C GLN A 94 -12.86 -10.42 6.74
N THR A 95 -12.68 -10.98 5.54
CA THR A 95 -13.28 -10.46 4.31
C THR A 95 -14.37 -11.41 3.78
N PRO A 96 -15.23 -10.96 2.86
CA PRO A 96 -16.20 -11.84 2.21
C PRO A 96 -15.58 -13.02 1.44
N PHE A 97 -14.28 -12.95 1.14
CA PHE A 97 -13.53 -13.99 0.41
C PHE A 97 -12.63 -14.84 1.32
N GLY A 98 -12.74 -14.68 2.63
CA GLY A 98 -11.93 -15.36 3.64
C GLY A 98 -10.95 -14.42 4.37
N ASP A 99 -10.16 -14.99 5.27
CA ASP A 99 -9.19 -14.25 6.04
C ASP A 99 -8.05 -13.74 5.16
N LEU A 100 -7.65 -12.48 5.37
CA LEU A 100 -6.61 -11.80 4.60
C LEU A 100 -5.70 -10.99 5.52
N ALA A 101 -4.41 -11.29 5.51
CA ALA A 101 -3.40 -10.40 6.08
C ALA A 101 -3.13 -9.26 5.08
N VAL A 102 -3.25 -8.02 5.53
CA VAL A 102 -2.99 -6.82 4.71
C VAL A 102 -1.74 -6.15 5.23
N TYR A 103 -0.69 -6.17 4.43
CA TYR A 103 0.61 -5.55 4.69
C TYR A 103 0.70 -4.24 3.91
N GLY A 104 0.57 -3.13 4.62
CA GLY A 104 0.75 -1.79 4.06
C GLY A 104 2.18 -1.30 4.27
N THR A 105 2.81 -0.73 3.23
CA THR A 105 4.21 -0.30 3.34
C THR A 105 4.63 0.77 2.34
N VAL A 106 5.77 1.41 2.64
CA VAL A 106 6.62 2.12 1.68
C VAL A 106 8.03 1.51 1.75
N ILE A 107 8.62 1.19 0.59
CA ILE A 107 9.97 0.65 0.48
C ILE A 107 10.94 1.77 0.09
N GLY A 108 12.14 1.77 0.64
CA GLY A 108 13.20 2.71 0.27
C GLY A 108 13.23 4.01 1.07
N VAL A 109 12.59 4.04 2.24
CA VAL A 109 12.59 5.21 3.14
C VAL A 109 13.97 5.61 3.68
N TYR A 110 14.95 4.70 3.60
CA TYR A 110 16.32 4.90 4.10
C TYR A 110 17.32 5.26 3.00
N GLY A 111 16.84 5.81 1.87
CA GLY A 111 17.63 6.28 0.76
C GLY A 111 17.83 5.26 -0.35
N ASN A 112 18.60 5.65 -1.35
CA ASN A 112 18.84 4.88 -2.56
C ASN A 112 19.95 3.82 -2.42
N GLY A 113 20.09 2.98 -3.43
CA GLY A 113 21.18 2.00 -3.53
C GLY A 113 21.15 0.99 -2.38
N LYS A 114 22.26 0.89 -1.62
CA LYS A 114 22.38 -0.10 -0.52
C LYS A 114 21.34 0.09 0.59
N GLY A 115 20.90 1.30 0.85
CA GLY A 115 19.84 1.60 1.83
C GLY A 115 18.50 1.00 1.38
N PHE A 116 18.15 1.20 0.11
CA PHE A 116 16.95 0.62 -0.50
C PHE A 116 16.96 -0.91 -0.43
N ILE A 117 18.06 -1.56 -0.84
CA ILE A 117 18.15 -3.02 -0.86
C ILE A 117 18.06 -3.59 0.56
N LYS A 118 18.71 -2.97 1.54
CA LYS A 118 18.63 -3.40 2.94
C LYS A 118 17.20 -3.33 3.49
N ASP A 119 16.47 -2.27 3.20
CA ASP A 119 15.07 -2.10 3.58
C ASP A 119 14.20 -3.15 2.89
N LEU A 120 14.37 -3.32 1.58
CA LEU A 120 13.68 -4.34 0.79
C LEU A 120 13.89 -5.74 1.36
N ASP A 121 15.14 -6.15 1.65
CA ASP A 121 15.45 -7.49 2.16
C ASP A 121 14.72 -7.80 3.49
N GLN A 122 14.59 -6.82 4.36
CA GLN A 122 13.85 -6.98 5.62
C GLN A 122 12.34 -7.18 5.36
N GLN A 123 11.78 -6.42 4.44
CA GLN A 123 10.35 -6.53 4.08
C GLN A 123 10.06 -7.85 3.34
N LEU A 124 10.97 -8.31 2.48
CA LEU A 124 10.85 -9.62 1.83
C LEU A 124 10.84 -10.78 2.85
N ALA A 125 11.61 -10.66 3.92
CA ALA A 125 11.58 -11.63 5.02
C ALA A 125 10.21 -11.65 5.72
N ASP A 126 9.59 -10.49 5.92
CA ASP A 126 8.21 -10.40 6.45
C ASP A 126 7.21 -11.04 5.48
N PHE A 127 7.26 -10.72 4.18
CA PHE A 127 6.36 -11.31 3.19
C PHE A 127 6.43 -12.84 3.22
N LYS A 128 7.63 -13.39 3.23
CA LYS A 128 7.86 -14.84 3.32
C LYS A 128 7.31 -15.44 4.61
N ARG A 129 7.53 -14.78 5.76
CA ARG A 129 7.06 -15.23 7.07
C ARG A 129 5.54 -15.23 7.15
N ILE A 130 4.90 -14.15 6.70
CA ILE A 130 3.45 -13.97 6.81
C ILE A 130 2.71 -14.86 5.81
N ALA A 131 3.18 -14.96 4.57
CA ALA A 131 2.56 -15.76 3.52
C ALA A 131 2.54 -17.27 3.83
N LYS A 132 3.40 -17.78 4.73
CA LYS A 132 3.39 -19.20 5.13
C LYS A 132 2.09 -19.67 5.76
N SER A 133 1.38 -18.77 6.44
CA SER A 133 0.19 -19.14 7.23
C SER A 133 -1.02 -18.29 6.90
N ASN A 134 -0.90 -17.34 5.98
CA ASN A 134 -1.97 -16.39 5.65
C ASN A 134 -2.10 -16.20 4.15
N SER A 135 -3.32 -15.95 3.67
CA SER A 135 -3.48 -15.20 2.43
C SER A 135 -2.98 -13.79 2.67
N LEU A 136 -2.13 -13.27 1.79
CA LEU A 136 -1.43 -12.00 1.98
C LEU A 136 -1.79 -11.02 0.87
N CYS A 137 -2.12 -9.80 1.26
CA CYS A 137 -2.17 -8.61 0.42
C CYS A 137 -1.00 -7.70 0.82
N ILE A 138 -0.12 -7.38 -0.12
CA ILE A 138 0.91 -6.35 0.04
C ILE A 138 0.47 -5.16 -0.79
N ALA A 139 0.39 -3.97 -0.19
CA ALA A 139 0.04 -2.77 -0.92
C ALA A 139 0.76 -1.55 -0.38
N GLY A 140 1.06 -0.62 -1.28
CA GLY A 140 1.77 0.62 -0.95
C GLY A 140 2.75 1.04 -2.05
N ASP A 141 3.60 1.98 -1.70
CA ASP A 141 4.66 2.50 -2.55
C ASP A 141 5.89 1.59 -2.48
N LEU A 142 6.10 0.79 -3.50
CA LEU A 142 7.25 -0.11 -3.59
C LEU A 142 8.49 0.57 -4.19
N ASN A 143 8.35 1.79 -4.71
CA ASN A 143 9.40 2.52 -5.40
C ASN A 143 10.05 1.73 -6.56
N ILE A 144 9.26 0.87 -7.21
CA ILE A 144 9.67 0.04 -8.35
C ILE A 144 8.55 -0.01 -9.38
N SER A 145 8.81 0.42 -10.62
CA SER A 145 7.97 0.13 -11.79
C SER A 145 8.23 -1.29 -12.29
N PHE A 146 7.17 -2.02 -12.67
CA PHE A 146 7.28 -3.36 -13.26
C PHE A 146 6.94 -3.36 -14.75
N ALA A 147 6.05 -2.49 -15.22
CA ALA A 147 5.64 -2.40 -16.62
C ALA A 147 6.69 -1.75 -17.53
N ASP A 148 7.53 -0.89 -16.97
CA ASP A 148 8.47 -0.05 -17.70
C ASP A 148 9.72 0.31 -16.88
N ASN A 149 10.50 1.25 -17.38
CA ASN A 149 11.70 1.75 -16.73
C ASN A 149 11.51 3.17 -16.13
N TYR A 150 10.31 3.50 -15.70
CA TYR A 150 9.99 4.80 -15.11
C TYR A 150 10.79 5.04 -13.82
N TYR A 151 10.71 4.12 -12.87
CA TYR A 151 11.44 4.20 -11.61
C TYR A 151 11.75 2.80 -11.10
N PHE A 152 13.04 2.40 -11.04
CA PHE A 152 13.41 1.05 -10.64
C PHE A 152 14.92 0.90 -10.39
N THR A 153 15.27 -0.21 -9.73
CA THR A 153 16.60 -0.82 -9.81
C THR A 153 16.45 -2.25 -10.31
N ASN A 154 17.37 -2.74 -11.11
CA ASN A 154 17.33 -4.13 -11.60
C ASN A 154 17.29 -5.11 -10.43
N GLU A 155 18.21 -4.96 -9.46
CA GLU A 155 18.27 -5.80 -8.27
C GLU A 155 16.97 -5.79 -7.46
N GLY A 156 16.37 -4.61 -7.22
CA GLY A 156 15.13 -4.49 -6.48
C GLY A 156 13.95 -5.16 -7.18
N ARG A 157 13.84 -4.98 -8.52
CA ARG A 157 12.80 -5.60 -9.33
C ARG A 157 12.94 -7.12 -9.35
N GLU A 158 14.16 -7.64 -9.52
CA GLU A 158 14.45 -9.07 -9.52
C GLU A 158 14.13 -9.71 -8.17
N LYS A 159 14.55 -9.10 -7.06
CA LYS A 159 14.25 -9.57 -5.70
C LYS A 159 12.76 -9.63 -5.43
N LEU A 160 11.99 -8.59 -5.80
CA LEU A 160 10.53 -8.57 -5.65
C LEU A 160 9.87 -9.65 -6.49
N ASN A 161 10.21 -9.78 -7.77
CA ASN A 161 9.65 -10.81 -8.63
C ASN A 161 9.95 -12.22 -8.11
N SER A 162 11.18 -12.49 -7.70
CA SER A 162 11.56 -13.79 -7.09
C SER A 162 10.75 -14.06 -5.83
N SER A 163 10.61 -13.07 -4.95
CA SER A 163 9.81 -13.20 -3.74
C SER A 163 8.32 -13.44 -4.03
N PHE A 164 7.76 -12.79 -5.06
CA PHE A 164 6.37 -13.01 -5.43
C PHE A 164 6.15 -14.44 -5.92
N GLU A 165 7.04 -14.97 -6.75
CA GLU A 165 6.95 -16.37 -7.21
C GLU A 165 7.13 -17.37 -6.06
N GLU A 166 8.16 -17.21 -5.22
CA GLU A 166 8.44 -18.08 -4.08
C GLU A 166 7.28 -18.16 -3.06
N ASN A 167 6.54 -17.06 -2.89
CA ASN A 167 5.47 -16.95 -1.90
C ASN A 167 4.05 -17.07 -2.52
N ASN A 168 3.96 -17.54 -3.77
CA ASN A 168 2.68 -17.70 -4.48
C ASN A 168 1.87 -16.40 -4.56
N LEU A 169 2.54 -15.28 -4.81
CA LEU A 169 1.95 -13.95 -4.93
C LEU A 169 1.82 -13.52 -6.39
N ILE A 170 0.90 -12.63 -6.68
CA ILE A 170 0.72 -12.00 -7.99
C ILE A 170 0.59 -10.49 -7.85
N ASN A 171 1.39 -9.74 -8.59
CA ASN A 171 1.24 -8.29 -8.68
C ASN A 171 0.10 -7.94 -9.64
N LEU A 172 -1.02 -7.52 -9.10
CA LEU A 172 -2.24 -7.21 -9.86
C LEU A 172 -2.19 -5.85 -10.56
N THR A 173 -1.20 -5.03 -10.27
CA THR A 173 -1.01 -3.69 -10.83
C THR A 173 0.34 -3.52 -11.52
N GLY A 174 1.07 -4.63 -11.70
CA GLY A 174 2.44 -4.61 -12.23
C GLY A 174 2.53 -4.26 -13.72
N ASP A 175 1.46 -4.37 -14.47
CA ASP A 175 1.37 -4.01 -15.90
C ASP A 175 0.94 -2.55 -16.15
N ILE A 176 0.71 -1.77 -15.09
CA ILE A 176 0.33 -0.36 -15.20
C ILE A 176 1.58 0.49 -15.45
N PRO A 177 1.66 1.25 -16.56
CA PRO A 177 2.81 2.10 -16.86
C PRO A 177 2.96 3.26 -15.86
N ASN A 178 4.20 3.70 -15.65
CA ASN A 178 4.56 4.82 -14.75
C ASN A 178 3.99 4.68 -13.33
N ASN A 179 3.85 3.44 -12.86
CA ASN A 179 3.29 3.13 -11.56
C ASN A 179 4.35 2.50 -10.64
N ILE A 180 4.42 2.97 -9.40
CA ILE A 180 5.28 2.46 -8.34
C ILE A 180 4.50 2.13 -7.07
N ASP A 181 3.20 2.45 -7.05
CA ASP A 181 2.24 2.02 -6.04
C ASP A 181 1.57 0.72 -6.49
N HIS A 182 1.69 -0.35 -5.72
CA HIS A 182 1.27 -1.66 -6.17
C HIS A 182 0.32 -2.36 -5.20
N ILE A 183 -0.47 -3.30 -5.75
CA ILE A 183 -1.33 -4.23 -5.01
C ILE A 183 -0.98 -5.64 -5.44
N ILE A 184 -0.44 -6.42 -4.51
CA ILE A 184 -0.01 -7.79 -4.70
C ILE A 184 -0.86 -8.69 -3.81
N LEU A 185 -1.33 -9.81 -4.32
CA LEU A 185 -2.17 -10.75 -3.58
C LEU A 185 -1.67 -12.19 -3.73
N THR A 186 -1.95 -13.01 -2.72
CA THR A 186 -1.77 -14.47 -2.83
C THR A 186 -2.62 -15.01 -3.99
N ARG A 187 -2.02 -15.78 -4.91
CA ARG A 187 -2.69 -16.33 -6.11
C ARG A 187 -3.93 -17.17 -5.75
N THR A 188 -3.85 -17.97 -4.69
CA THR A 188 -4.99 -18.78 -4.23
C THR A 188 -6.14 -17.95 -3.68
N PHE A 189 -5.87 -16.77 -3.08
CA PHE A 189 -6.91 -15.84 -2.65
C PHE A 189 -7.62 -15.19 -3.85
N VAL A 190 -6.89 -14.86 -4.89
CA VAL A 190 -7.45 -14.39 -6.16
C VAL A 190 -8.29 -15.51 -6.82
N GLY A 191 -7.72 -16.72 -6.94
CA GLY A 191 -8.39 -17.87 -7.53
C GLY A 191 -8.92 -17.56 -8.94
N GLU A 192 -10.18 -17.90 -9.20
CA GLU A 192 -10.88 -17.65 -10.47
C GLU A 192 -11.69 -16.35 -10.48
N LYS A 193 -11.51 -15.49 -9.46
CA LYS A 193 -12.25 -14.23 -9.34
C LYS A 193 -11.88 -13.26 -10.45
N THR A 194 -12.86 -12.51 -10.90
CA THR A 194 -12.64 -11.43 -11.87
C THR A 194 -11.97 -10.25 -11.19
N ILE A 195 -10.92 -9.72 -11.80
CA ILE A 195 -10.18 -8.56 -11.32
C ILE A 195 -10.32 -7.41 -12.31
N SER A 196 -10.92 -6.31 -11.88
CA SER A 196 -10.88 -5.05 -12.61
C SER A 196 -9.94 -4.07 -11.92
N ARG A 197 -9.32 -3.15 -12.68
CA ARG A 197 -8.29 -2.22 -12.22
C ARG A 197 -8.62 -0.81 -12.65
N LYS A 198 -8.25 0.15 -11.81
CA LYS A 198 -8.44 1.58 -12.09
C LYS A 198 -7.28 2.38 -11.50
N GLN A 199 -6.69 3.26 -12.29
CA GLN A 199 -5.87 4.36 -11.76
C GLN A 199 -6.77 5.53 -11.41
N PHE A 200 -6.39 6.29 -10.40
CA PHE A 200 -7.04 7.52 -9.99
C PHE A 200 -5.99 8.55 -9.55
N ASN A 201 -6.36 9.72 -9.19
CA ASN A 201 -5.59 10.95 -9.03
C ASN A 201 -5.65 11.77 -10.33
N TYR A 202 -6.84 11.79 -10.92
CA TYR A 202 -7.18 12.72 -12.00
C TYR A 202 -8.31 13.64 -11.52
N PRO A 203 -8.20 14.89 -11.75
CA PRO A 203 -8.33 15.49 -13.08
C PRO A 203 -6.97 15.98 -13.59
N ALA A 204 -6.83 16.05 -14.89
CA ALA A 204 -5.65 16.46 -15.63
C ALA A 204 -5.09 17.85 -15.21
N ASP A 205 -5.86 18.63 -14.46
CA ASP A 205 -5.58 20.02 -14.16
C ASP A 205 -4.94 20.26 -12.78
N LYS A 206 -4.97 19.28 -11.86
CA LYS A 206 -4.34 19.40 -10.53
C LYS A 206 -3.91 18.04 -10.03
N LYS A 207 -2.65 17.70 -10.18
CA LYS A 207 -2.05 16.59 -9.44
C LYS A 207 -2.21 16.83 -7.94
N LEU A 208 -2.95 15.93 -7.28
CA LEU A 208 -3.10 15.92 -5.82
C LEU A 208 -1.90 15.26 -5.14
N SER A 209 -1.14 14.46 -5.89
CA SER A 209 0.13 13.84 -5.52
C SER A 209 0.95 13.64 -6.79
N ASP A 210 2.25 13.52 -6.68
CA ASP A 210 3.14 13.10 -7.79
C ASP A 210 2.96 11.61 -8.12
N HIS A 211 2.30 10.83 -7.24
CA HIS A 211 1.88 9.46 -7.48
C HIS A 211 0.46 9.35 -8.02
N PHE A 212 0.21 8.31 -8.81
CA PHE A 212 -1.14 7.84 -9.12
C PHE A 212 -1.61 6.87 -8.03
N GLY A 213 -2.85 6.99 -7.61
CA GLY A 213 -3.49 5.95 -6.83
C GLY A 213 -3.95 4.81 -7.74
N VAL A 214 -3.87 3.59 -7.25
CA VAL A 214 -4.37 2.39 -7.93
C VAL A 214 -5.42 1.69 -7.11
N CYS A 215 -6.41 1.13 -7.78
CA CYS A 215 -7.51 0.41 -7.17
C CYS A 215 -7.81 -0.86 -7.96
N ILE A 216 -8.05 -1.96 -7.26
CA ILE A 216 -8.58 -3.19 -7.85
C ILE A 216 -9.97 -3.48 -7.27
N THR A 217 -10.84 -4.08 -8.09
CA THR A 217 -12.09 -4.67 -7.63
C THR A 217 -12.03 -6.18 -7.89
N ILE A 218 -12.37 -6.95 -6.88
CA ILE A 218 -12.41 -8.42 -6.88
C ILE A 218 -13.88 -8.85 -6.80
N GLU A 219 -14.35 -9.62 -7.77
CA GLU A 219 -15.73 -10.13 -7.91
C GLU A 219 -15.77 -11.64 -8.03
#